data_34761ff2940b16425cab75acd96879ed
#
_entry.id   34761ff2940b16425cab75acd96879ed
#
_cell.length_a   1.000
_cell.length_b   1.000
_cell.length_c   1.000
_cell.angle_alpha   90.00
_cell.angle_beta   90.00
_cell.angle_gamma   90.00
#
_symmetry.space_group_name_H-M   'P 1'
#
loop_
_entity.id
_entity.type
_entity.pdbx_description
1 polymer ?
#
loop_
_entity_poly.entity_id
_entity_poly.type
_entity_poly.pdbx_seq_one_letter_code
_entity_poly.pdbx_strand_id
1 'polypeptide(L)'
;MKKGVISNRNKFVLGPSGSGKSFFMNHLVRQYYEQNSHIVLIDTGNSYQGLCELIHRKTKGEDGIYYTYTEEKPISFNPFFTDDYKFSVEKKDSIKTLLLALWKGEDEKITKTESGELGSAVSAYIRRIQQNRDIVPSFDTFYEYMLNDYRKELAARDIKVSRKDFNIDNFLTTLRQYYKGG
;
A
#
# COMPACT_ATOMS: atom_id res chain seq x y z
N MET A 1 -10.78 -23.15 7.57
CA MET A 1 -12.19 -22.80 7.87
C MET A 1 -12.90 -24.04 8.37
N LYS A 2 -13.41 -24.03 9.60
CA LYS A 2 -14.41 -25.03 9.99
C LYS A 2 -15.59 -24.87 9.03
N LYS A 3 -16.20 -25.96 8.56
CA LYS A 3 -17.29 -26.04 7.58
C LYS A 3 -18.22 -24.84 7.73
N GLY A 4 -18.05 -23.82 6.85
CA GLY A 4 -18.57 -22.50 7.10
C GLY A 4 -19.95 -22.31 6.50
N VAL A 5 -20.81 -21.76 7.31
CA VAL A 5 -22.13 -21.25 6.91
C VAL A 5 -21.98 -19.93 6.08
N ILE A 6 -20.76 -19.36 6.01
CA ILE A 6 -20.48 -18.09 5.31
C ILE A 6 -19.34 -18.25 4.32
N SER A 7 -19.52 -17.73 3.11
CA SER A 7 -18.55 -17.78 2.01
C SER A 7 -17.38 -16.78 2.17
N ASN A 8 -17.58 -15.71 2.93
CA ASN A 8 -16.56 -14.72 3.24
C ASN A 8 -16.73 -14.19 4.68
N ARG A 9 -15.77 -13.38 5.15
CA ARG A 9 -15.78 -12.78 6.49
C ARG A 9 -16.22 -11.32 6.49
N ASN A 10 -16.66 -10.80 5.34
CA ASN A 10 -17.13 -9.44 5.23
C ASN A 10 -18.44 -9.26 6.00
N LYS A 11 -18.54 -8.15 6.73
CA LYS A 11 -19.73 -7.77 7.49
C LYS A 11 -20.15 -6.37 7.09
N PHE A 12 -21.43 -6.20 6.85
CA PHE A 12 -22.03 -4.88 6.66
C PHE A 12 -22.96 -4.60 7.84
N VAL A 13 -22.74 -3.47 8.52
CA VAL A 13 -23.52 -3.07 9.70
C VAL A 13 -24.27 -1.80 9.38
N LEU A 14 -25.60 -1.88 9.31
CA LEU A 14 -26.48 -0.77 9.01
C LEU A 14 -27.35 -0.44 10.24
N GLY A 15 -27.61 0.84 10.42
CA GLY A 15 -28.52 1.32 11.44
C GLY A 15 -28.57 2.86 11.43
N PRO A 16 -29.67 3.49 11.88
CA PRO A 16 -29.78 4.94 11.94
C PRO A 16 -28.77 5.55 12.93
N SER A 17 -28.63 6.88 12.88
CA SER A 17 -27.82 7.60 13.88
C SER A 17 -28.37 7.31 15.29
N GLY A 18 -27.46 7.18 16.27
CA GLY A 18 -27.84 6.87 17.65
C GLY A 18 -28.21 5.40 17.94
N SER A 19 -28.24 4.49 16.95
CA SER A 19 -28.60 3.07 17.14
C SER A 19 -27.54 2.23 17.86
N GLY A 20 -26.41 2.82 18.28
CA GLY A 20 -25.35 2.11 18.98
C GLY A 20 -24.34 1.38 18.09
N LYS A 21 -24.31 1.63 16.75
CA LYS A 21 -23.36 1.00 15.83
C LYS A 21 -21.91 1.14 16.29
N SER A 22 -21.48 2.36 16.58
CA SER A 22 -20.08 2.65 17.00
C SER A 22 -19.77 1.98 18.34
N PHE A 23 -20.71 1.94 19.27
CA PHE A 23 -20.55 1.23 20.54
C PHE A 23 -20.37 -0.28 20.34
N PHE A 24 -21.25 -0.89 19.54
CA PHE A 24 -21.16 -2.30 19.19
C PHE A 24 -19.84 -2.64 18.49
N MET A 25 -19.43 -1.80 17.52
CA MET A 25 -18.19 -2.02 16.79
C MET A 25 -16.96 -1.85 17.68
N ASN A 26 -16.91 -0.87 18.59
CA ASN A 26 -15.85 -0.74 19.58
C ASN A 26 -15.71 -1.99 20.44
N HIS A 27 -16.84 -2.55 20.88
CA HIS A 27 -16.86 -3.79 21.68
C HIS A 27 -16.30 -4.97 20.85
N LEU A 28 -16.74 -5.11 19.61
CA LEU A 28 -16.27 -6.16 18.70
C LEU A 28 -14.77 -6.05 18.38
N VAL A 29 -14.30 -4.85 18.07
CA VAL A 29 -12.87 -4.54 17.84
C VAL A 29 -12.04 -4.91 19.06
N ARG A 30 -12.48 -4.52 20.25
CA ARG A 30 -11.83 -4.88 21.51
C ARG A 30 -11.73 -6.41 21.69
N GLN A 31 -12.81 -7.15 21.43
CA GLN A 31 -12.80 -8.61 21.55
C GLN A 31 -11.83 -9.26 20.57
N TYR A 32 -11.74 -8.77 19.32
CA TYR A 32 -10.76 -9.28 18.36
C TYR A 32 -9.31 -8.95 18.80
N TYR A 33 -9.09 -7.76 19.33
CA TYR A 33 -7.78 -7.39 19.86
C TYR A 33 -7.36 -8.31 21.03
N GLU A 34 -8.26 -8.57 21.96
CA GLU A 34 -8.04 -9.50 23.10
C GLU A 34 -7.78 -10.95 22.65
N GLN A 35 -8.15 -11.30 21.40
CA GLN A 35 -7.85 -12.58 20.74
C GLN A 35 -6.55 -12.52 19.89
N ASN A 36 -5.72 -11.54 20.07
CA ASN A 36 -4.47 -11.31 19.33
C ASN A 36 -4.69 -11.12 17.81
N SER A 37 -5.80 -10.51 17.40
CA SER A 37 -6.01 -10.15 16.02
C SER A 37 -5.34 -8.82 15.69
N HIS A 38 -4.65 -8.75 14.54
CA HIS A 38 -4.20 -7.47 13.99
C HIS A 38 -5.41 -6.73 13.40
N ILE A 39 -5.59 -5.47 13.79
CA ILE A 39 -6.76 -4.68 13.42
C ILE A 39 -6.31 -3.35 12.82
N VAL A 40 -6.86 -3.02 11.67
CA VAL A 40 -6.73 -1.71 11.03
C VAL A 40 -8.11 -1.08 10.95
N LEU A 41 -8.24 0.16 11.43
CA LEU A 41 -9.47 0.93 11.44
C LEU A 41 -9.32 2.17 10.57
N ILE A 42 -10.32 2.43 9.73
CA ILE A 42 -10.47 3.69 8.99
C ILE A 42 -11.78 4.30 9.48
N ASP A 43 -11.71 5.44 10.11
CA ASP A 43 -12.84 6.09 10.78
C ASP A 43 -12.91 7.57 10.42
N THR A 44 -14.09 8.03 10.06
CA THR A 44 -14.34 9.44 9.74
C THR A 44 -14.94 10.23 10.91
N GLY A 45 -15.29 9.55 12.01
CA GLY A 45 -16.04 10.12 13.13
C GLY A 45 -15.32 10.11 14.49
N ASN A 46 -14.05 9.76 14.54
CA ASN A 46 -13.24 9.63 15.78
C ASN A 46 -13.85 8.68 16.82
N SER A 47 -14.68 7.74 16.39
CA SER A 47 -15.44 6.83 17.28
C SER A 47 -14.55 5.82 18.00
N TYR A 48 -13.33 5.57 17.51
CA TYR A 48 -12.40 4.56 18.04
C TYR A 48 -11.22 5.16 18.78
N GLN A 49 -11.09 6.48 18.81
CA GLN A 49 -9.95 7.17 19.46
C GLN A 49 -9.78 6.72 20.93
N GLY A 50 -10.87 6.72 21.70
CA GLY A 50 -10.80 6.33 23.12
C GLY A 50 -10.39 4.88 23.33
N LEU A 51 -10.76 3.95 22.44
CA LEU A 51 -10.30 2.57 22.48
C LEU A 51 -8.82 2.46 22.16
N CYS A 52 -8.35 3.16 21.12
CA CYS A 52 -6.94 3.20 20.76
C CYS A 52 -6.09 3.76 21.89
N GLU A 53 -6.50 4.86 22.51
CA GLU A 53 -5.79 5.48 23.65
C GLU A 53 -5.74 4.56 24.88
N LEU A 54 -6.82 3.80 25.14
CA LEU A 54 -6.86 2.83 26.22
C LEU A 54 -5.85 1.69 25.99
N ILE A 55 -5.81 1.14 24.76
CA ILE A 55 -4.89 0.09 24.36
C ILE A 55 -3.45 0.62 24.44
N HIS A 56 -3.21 1.79 23.87
CA HIS A 56 -1.89 2.44 23.87
C HIS A 56 -1.31 2.59 25.28
N ARG A 57 -2.12 3.05 26.20
CA ARG A 57 -1.70 3.17 27.62
C ARG A 57 -1.42 1.81 28.26
N LYS A 58 -2.23 0.78 27.96
CA LYS A 58 -2.05 -0.56 28.51
C LYS A 58 -0.83 -1.28 27.98
N THR A 59 -0.46 -1.03 26.73
CA THR A 59 0.70 -1.63 26.05
C THR A 59 1.96 -0.79 26.11
N LYS A 60 1.95 0.30 26.90
CA LYS A 60 3.06 1.26 27.01
C LYS A 60 3.53 1.82 25.65
N GLY A 61 2.60 2.00 24.73
CA GLY A 61 2.85 2.59 23.43
C GLY A 61 3.10 1.61 22.29
N GLU A 62 3.09 0.30 22.54
CA GLU A 62 3.33 -0.71 21.49
C GLU A 62 2.16 -0.84 20.54
N ASP A 63 0.93 -0.82 21.06
CA ASP A 63 -0.30 -0.93 20.28
C ASP A 63 -1.21 0.29 20.44
N GLY A 64 -2.34 0.29 19.76
CA GLY A 64 -3.33 1.36 19.85
C GLY A 64 -2.85 2.66 19.22
N ILE A 65 -2.14 2.56 18.10
CA ILE A 65 -1.64 3.71 17.36
C ILE A 65 -2.82 4.39 16.67
N TYR A 66 -2.96 5.70 16.87
CA TYR A 66 -4.03 6.51 16.30
C TYR A 66 -3.45 7.67 15.50
N TYR A 67 -3.79 7.73 14.23
CA TYR A 67 -3.39 8.82 13.33
C TYR A 67 -4.62 9.60 12.90
N THR A 68 -4.52 10.93 12.95
CA THR A 68 -5.52 11.82 12.35
C THR A 68 -4.92 12.43 11.09
N TYR A 69 -5.60 12.22 9.97
CA TYR A 69 -5.25 12.90 8.71
C TYR A 69 -5.82 14.32 8.73
N THR A 70 -4.96 15.28 8.47
CA THR A 70 -5.35 16.66 8.13
C THR A 70 -4.48 17.14 6.98
N GLU A 71 -4.92 18.15 6.23
CA GLU A 71 -4.11 18.75 5.17
C GLU A 71 -2.76 19.27 5.68
N GLU A 72 -2.75 19.78 6.93
CA GLU A 72 -1.54 20.29 7.59
C GLU A 72 -0.63 19.17 8.12
N LYS A 73 -1.19 17.99 8.37
CA LYS A 73 -0.49 16.81 8.91
C LYS A 73 -0.89 15.57 8.14
N PRO A 74 -0.42 15.42 6.89
CA PRO A 74 -0.70 14.24 6.09
C PRO A 74 -0.06 13.00 6.72
N ILE A 75 -0.75 11.87 6.65
CA ILE A 75 -0.17 10.58 7.02
C ILE A 75 0.81 10.19 5.92
N SER A 76 2.09 10.07 6.28
CA SER A 76 3.16 9.68 5.37
C SER A 76 3.70 8.31 5.76
N PHE A 77 3.84 7.44 4.78
CA PHE A 77 4.51 6.15 4.94
C PHE A 77 5.27 5.79 3.66
N ASN A 78 6.36 5.04 3.82
CA ASN A 78 7.14 4.55 2.68
C ASN A 78 6.70 3.12 2.31
N PRO A 79 5.97 2.92 1.20
CA PRO A 79 5.51 1.59 0.80
C PRO A 79 6.66 0.64 0.40
N PHE A 80 7.85 1.18 0.11
CA PHE A 80 9.04 0.39 -0.23
C PHE A 80 9.86 -0.03 1.01
N PHE A 81 9.52 0.49 2.18
CA PHE A 81 10.27 0.18 3.39
C PHE A 81 10.12 -1.28 3.82
N THR A 82 11.23 -1.88 4.20
CA THR A 82 11.34 -3.17 4.90
C THR A 82 12.56 -3.13 5.82
N ASP A 83 12.45 -3.74 7.01
CA ASP A 83 13.53 -3.70 8.01
C ASP A 83 14.78 -4.47 7.57
N ASP A 84 14.63 -5.49 6.74
CA ASP A 84 15.68 -6.45 6.42
C ASP A 84 15.98 -6.61 4.91
N TYR A 85 15.44 -5.69 4.08
CA TYR A 85 15.51 -5.77 2.61
C TYR A 85 14.91 -7.05 2.03
N LYS A 86 14.05 -7.75 2.80
CA LYS A 86 13.29 -8.89 2.30
C LYS A 86 11.91 -8.45 1.83
N PHE A 87 11.64 -8.74 0.59
CA PHE A 87 10.37 -8.41 -0.06
C PHE A 87 9.62 -9.70 -0.36
N SER A 88 8.55 -9.96 0.38
CA SER A 88 7.64 -11.07 0.08
C SER A 88 6.94 -10.86 -1.27
N VAL A 89 6.31 -11.90 -1.77
CA VAL A 89 5.51 -11.81 -3.02
C VAL A 89 4.39 -10.81 -2.85
N GLU A 90 3.71 -10.84 -1.70
CA GLU A 90 2.60 -9.94 -1.35
C GLU A 90 3.07 -8.48 -1.30
N LYS A 91 4.25 -8.22 -0.73
CA LYS A 91 4.83 -6.87 -0.67
C LYS A 91 5.13 -6.32 -2.07
N LYS A 92 5.72 -7.15 -2.95
CA LYS A 92 5.98 -6.77 -4.34
C LYS A 92 4.69 -6.48 -5.10
N ASP A 93 3.67 -7.31 -4.88
CA ASP A 93 2.36 -7.13 -5.52
C ASP A 93 1.64 -5.89 -5.00
N SER A 94 1.75 -5.59 -3.71
CA SER A 94 1.22 -4.35 -3.11
C SER A 94 1.88 -3.10 -3.69
N ILE A 95 3.22 -3.10 -3.84
CA ILE A 95 3.95 -1.99 -4.48
C ILE A 95 3.51 -1.82 -5.93
N LYS A 96 3.44 -2.91 -6.70
CA LYS A 96 2.97 -2.88 -8.09
C LYS A 96 1.56 -2.32 -8.20
N THR A 97 0.64 -2.79 -7.34
CA THR A 97 -0.76 -2.34 -7.33
C THR A 97 -0.87 -0.85 -7.01
N LEU A 98 -0.12 -0.37 -6.03
CA LEU A 98 -0.05 1.05 -5.70
C LEU A 98 0.45 1.88 -6.90
N LEU A 99 1.53 1.46 -7.53
CA LEU A 99 2.10 2.16 -8.69
C LEU A 99 1.12 2.18 -9.87
N LEU A 100 0.38 1.10 -10.11
CA LEU A 100 -0.66 1.04 -11.12
C LEU A 100 -1.80 2.02 -10.81
N ALA A 101 -2.25 2.08 -9.55
CA ALA A 101 -3.30 2.99 -9.12
C ALA A 101 -2.89 4.47 -9.22
N LEU A 102 -1.61 4.78 -8.96
CA LEU A 102 -1.07 6.13 -9.13
C LEU A 102 -0.87 6.52 -10.60
N TRP A 103 -0.60 5.53 -11.46
CA TRP A 103 -0.37 5.76 -12.88
C TRP A 103 -1.66 5.89 -13.69
N LYS A 104 -2.64 5.04 -13.39
CA LYS A 104 -3.91 4.95 -14.11
C LYS A 104 -5.03 5.61 -13.34
N GLY A 105 -5.84 6.38 -14.04
CA GLY A 105 -7.09 6.91 -13.48
C GLY A 105 -8.10 5.78 -13.18
N GLU A 106 -9.12 6.10 -12.40
CA GLU A 106 -10.15 5.12 -11.97
C GLU A 106 -10.85 4.44 -13.17
N ASP A 107 -11.03 5.15 -14.29
CA ASP A 107 -11.70 4.66 -15.49
C ASP A 107 -10.75 4.02 -16.51
N GLU A 108 -9.43 4.05 -16.28
CA GLU A 108 -8.45 3.50 -17.20
C GLU A 108 -8.23 2.02 -16.98
N LYS A 109 -8.37 1.21 -18.04
CA LYS A 109 -8.10 -0.23 -18.00
C LYS A 109 -6.61 -0.50 -18.00
N ILE A 110 -6.17 -1.27 -17.00
CA ILE A 110 -4.81 -1.80 -16.93
C ILE A 110 -4.72 -3.06 -17.80
N THR A 111 -3.79 -3.08 -18.75
CA THR A 111 -3.53 -4.26 -19.57
C THR A 111 -2.65 -5.28 -18.83
N LYS A 112 -2.70 -6.54 -19.27
CA LYS A 112 -1.84 -7.59 -18.74
C LYS A 112 -0.35 -7.27 -18.95
N THR A 113 -0.01 -6.65 -20.07
CA THR A 113 1.36 -6.25 -20.42
C THR A 113 1.85 -5.13 -19.50
N GLU A 114 1.04 -4.10 -19.25
CA GLU A 114 1.39 -3.02 -18.32
C GLU A 114 1.64 -3.57 -16.91
N SER A 115 0.73 -4.40 -16.41
CA SER A 115 0.89 -5.03 -15.10
C SER A 115 2.11 -5.95 -15.02
N GLY A 116 2.39 -6.71 -16.07
CA GLY A 116 3.54 -7.61 -16.18
C GLY A 116 4.87 -6.85 -16.21
N GLU A 117 4.96 -5.80 -17.06
CA GLU A 117 6.18 -4.99 -17.18
C GLU A 117 6.47 -4.22 -15.90
N LEU A 118 5.45 -3.65 -15.25
CA LEU A 118 5.64 -2.97 -13.97
C LEU A 118 6.06 -3.95 -12.87
N GLY A 119 5.49 -5.16 -12.84
CA GLY A 119 5.92 -6.23 -11.94
C GLY A 119 7.38 -6.64 -12.16
N SER A 120 7.82 -6.69 -13.41
CA SER A 120 9.21 -6.95 -13.79
C SER A 120 10.14 -5.83 -13.33
N ALA A 121 9.74 -4.57 -13.50
CA ALA A 121 10.47 -3.39 -13.04
C ALA A 121 10.64 -3.37 -11.52
N VAL A 122 9.55 -3.60 -10.78
CA VAL A 122 9.58 -3.70 -9.30
C VAL A 122 10.52 -4.81 -8.86
N SER A 123 10.46 -5.98 -9.50
CA SER A 123 11.33 -7.12 -9.17
C SER A 123 12.81 -6.84 -9.48
N ALA A 124 13.09 -6.16 -10.58
CA ALA A 124 14.46 -5.79 -10.96
C ALA A 124 15.03 -4.72 -10.00
N TYR A 125 14.25 -3.71 -9.67
CA TYR A 125 14.63 -2.71 -8.65
C TYR A 125 14.93 -3.36 -7.30
N ILE A 126 14.08 -4.28 -6.84
CA ILE A 126 14.29 -4.98 -5.57
C ILE A 126 15.60 -5.80 -5.60
N ARG A 127 15.91 -6.49 -6.69
CA ARG A 127 17.21 -7.18 -6.82
C ARG A 127 18.38 -6.21 -6.70
N ARG A 128 18.28 -5.03 -7.33
CA ARG A 128 19.31 -3.99 -7.26
C ARG A 128 19.56 -3.50 -5.83
N ILE A 129 18.50 -3.17 -5.08
CA ILE A 129 18.67 -2.71 -3.69
C ILE A 129 19.13 -3.83 -2.75
N GLN A 130 18.81 -5.08 -3.04
CA GLN A 130 19.33 -6.23 -2.29
C GLN A 130 20.84 -6.46 -2.53
N GLN A 131 21.34 -6.10 -3.71
CA GLN A 131 22.75 -6.16 -4.06
C GLN A 131 23.54 -4.94 -3.58
N ASN A 132 22.89 -3.77 -3.51
CA ASN A 132 23.48 -2.53 -3.02
C ASN A 132 22.62 -1.92 -1.91
N ARG A 133 22.96 -2.22 -0.67
CA ARG A 133 22.24 -1.78 0.54
C ARG A 133 22.45 -0.30 0.90
N ASP A 134 23.30 0.43 0.16
CA ASP A 134 23.45 1.87 0.31
C ASP A 134 22.24 2.62 -0.27
N ILE A 135 21.47 1.95 -1.12
CA ILE A 135 20.24 2.51 -1.69
C ILE A 135 19.11 2.34 -0.68
N VAL A 136 18.60 3.45 -0.15
CA VAL A 136 17.41 3.45 0.71
C VAL A 136 16.17 3.18 -0.15
N PRO A 137 15.42 2.07 0.10
CA PRO A 137 14.22 1.77 -0.68
C PRO A 137 13.16 2.86 -0.50
N SER A 138 12.78 3.52 -1.60
CA SER A 138 11.77 4.57 -1.60
C SER A 138 11.14 4.71 -2.99
N PHE A 139 10.06 5.49 -3.07
CA PHE A 139 9.48 5.85 -4.37
C PHE A 139 10.51 6.63 -5.22
N ASP A 140 11.25 7.56 -4.63
CA ASP A 140 12.23 8.37 -5.35
C ASP A 140 13.32 7.51 -5.99
N THR A 141 13.91 6.59 -5.22
CA THR A 141 14.96 5.71 -5.75
C THR A 141 14.44 4.70 -6.77
N PHE A 142 13.17 4.29 -6.65
CA PHE A 142 12.48 3.50 -7.69
C PHE A 142 12.25 4.33 -8.96
N TYR A 143 11.79 5.58 -8.82
CA TYR A 143 11.57 6.47 -9.95
C TYR A 143 12.89 6.76 -10.71
N GLU A 144 13.96 7.03 -9.99
CA GLU A 144 15.31 7.23 -10.57
C GLU A 144 15.80 5.96 -11.30
N TYR A 145 15.55 4.78 -10.74
CA TYR A 145 15.84 3.51 -11.41
C TYR A 145 15.06 3.36 -12.73
N MET A 146 13.76 3.65 -12.70
CA MET A 146 12.93 3.61 -13.91
C MET A 146 13.44 4.57 -15.01
N LEU A 147 13.83 5.79 -14.60
CA LEU A 147 14.31 6.84 -15.52
C LEU A 147 15.66 6.51 -16.14
N ASN A 148 16.61 6.05 -15.33
CA ASN A 148 18.01 5.96 -15.72
C ASN A 148 18.42 4.56 -16.21
N ASP A 149 17.89 3.51 -15.59
CA ASP A 149 18.35 2.12 -15.80
C ASP A 149 17.31 1.27 -16.52
N TYR A 150 16.09 1.17 -15.99
CA TYR A 150 15.06 0.29 -16.57
C TYR A 150 14.67 0.69 -17.99
N ARG A 151 14.65 1.99 -18.27
CA ARG A 151 14.42 2.51 -19.63
C ARG A 151 15.46 2.01 -20.63
N LYS A 152 16.72 1.92 -20.22
CA LYS A 152 17.82 1.38 -21.04
C LYS A 152 17.69 -0.14 -21.18
N GLU A 153 17.35 -0.82 -20.08
CA GLU A 153 17.11 -2.27 -20.10
C GLU A 153 15.98 -2.65 -21.06
N LEU A 154 14.86 -1.92 -21.06
CA LEU A 154 13.78 -2.11 -22.02
C LEU A 154 14.23 -1.90 -23.47
N ALA A 155 15.06 -0.88 -23.73
CA ALA A 155 15.56 -0.58 -25.07
C ALA A 155 16.55 -1.65 -25.56
N ALA A 156 17.27 -2.31 -24.66
CA ALA A 156 18.29 -3.31 -24.97
C ALA A 156 17.71 -4.74 -25.15
N ARG A 157 16.46 -5.00 -24.80
CA ARG A 157 15.85 -6.35 -24.92
C ARG A 157 15.73 -6.80 -26.36
N ASP A 158 15.92 -8.10 -26.62
CA ASP A 158 15.72 -8.72 -27.93
C ASP A 158 14.27 -8.61 -28.37
N ILE A 159 13.35 -8.93 -27.47
CA ILE A 159 11.91 -8.75 -27.68
C ILE A 159 11.52 -7.36 -27.22
N LYS A 160 11.22 -6.48 -28.18
CA LYS A 160 10.82 -5.11 -27.89
C LYS A 160 9.41 -5.04 -27.36
N VAL A 161 9.24 -4.39 -26.23
CA VAL A 161 7.93 -4.00 -25.74
C VAL A 161 7.48 -2.76 -26.49
N SER A 162 6.32 -2.84 -27.15
CA SER A 162 5.75 -1.70 -27.86
C SER A 162 5.39 -0.58 -26.88
N ARG A 163 5.59 0.67 -27.27
CA ARG A 163 5.08 1.83 -26.51
C ARG A 163 3.57 1.83 -26.34
N LYS A 164 2.85 1.13 -27.20
CA LYS A 164 1.39 0.94 -27.06
C LYS A 164 1.04 -0.05 -25.95
N ASP A 165 1.93 -1.00 -25.67
CA ASP A 165 1.73 -2.06 -24.70
C ASP A 165 2.24 -1.65 -23.31
N PHE A 166 3.37 -0.90 -23.25
CA PHE A 166 3.91 -0.30 -22.02
C PHE A 166 4.61 1.01 -22.34
N ASN A 167 3.99 2.13 -21.95
CA ASN A 167 4.52 3.46 -22.19
C ASN A 167 5.26 3.99 -20.96
N ILE A 168 6.57 3.71 -20.87
CA ILE A 168 7.42 4.16 -19.78
C ILE A 168 7.51 5.70 -19.69
N ASP A 169 7.42 6.41 -20.82
CA ASP A 169 7.48 7.87 -20.84
C ASP A 169 6.20 8.46 -20.22
N ASN A 170 5.04 7.89 -20.52
CA ASN A 170 3.78 8.25 -19.89
C ASN A 170 3.80 7.92 -18.39
N PHE A 171 4.27 6.72 -18.01
CA PHE A 171 4.44 6.34 -16.61
C PHE A 171 5.27 7.37 -15.83
N LEU A 172 6.45 7.69 -16.32
CA LEU A 172 7.35 8.65 -15.69
C LEU A 172 6.74 10.07 -15.62
N THR A 173 6.08 10.51 -16.70
CA THR A 173 5.45 11.83 -16.72
C THR A 173 4.31 11.94 -15.72
N THR A 174 3.44 10.94 -15.66
CA THR A 174 2.30 10.90 -14.72
C THR A 174 2.77 10.87 -13.27
N LEU A 175 3.78 10.05 -12.96
CA LEU A 175 4.25 9.88 -11.59
C LEU A 175 5.28 10.92 -11.12
N ARG A 176 5.68 11.84 -12.00
CA ARG A 176 6.63 12.91 -11.67
C ARG A 176 6.18 13.76 -10.48
N GLN A 177 4.89 13.99 -10.36
CA GLN A 177 4.31 14.77 -9.27
C GLN A 177 4.56 14.18 -7.86
N TYR A 178 4.91 12.90 -7.76
CA TYR A 178 5.23 12.24 -6.49
C TYR A 178 6.74 12.14 -6.24
N TYR A 179 7.57 12.55 -7.18
CA TYR A 179 9.02 12.45 -7.09
C TYR A 179 9.59 13.67 -6.37
N LYS A 180 10.38 13.45 -5.31
CA LYS A 180 10.99 14.48 -4.44
C LYS A 180 10.00 15.49 -3.87
N GLY A 181 8.79 15.01 -3.59
CA GLY A 181 7.76 15.83 -2.95
C GLY A 181 6.96 16.71 -3.90
N GLY A 182 7.02 16.46 -5.22
CA GLY A 182 6.21 17.10 -6.23
C GLY A 182 6.66 18.51 -6.58
#